data_941c08a96f6a6febbed86683ac2d05e6
#
_entry.id   941c08a96f6a6febbed86683ac2d05e6
#
_cell.length_a   1.000
_cell.length_b   1.000
_cell.length_c   1.000
_cell.angle_alpha   90.00
_cell.angle_beta   90.00
_cell.angle_gamma   90.00
#
_symmetry.space_group_name_H-M   'P 1'
#
loop_
_entity.id
_entity.type
_entity.pdbx_description
1 polymer ?
#
loop_
_entity_poly.entity_id
_entity_poly.type
_entity_poly.pdbx_seq_one_letter_code
_entity_poly.pdbx_strand_id
1 'polypeptide(L)'
;MKTFFEAYIWSLRSKLYRMAYLWLKSRDEAEDAVQEALEKAWHQREVLQKMENPTGWMVKVVKNQSLQKLRERQKWVVIEAEDEIPEVPVAETEEVSPAVKLVFRFLRELPEKQQEVFQLREVEGLTYEEIAEYMDISMDQVKVNMFRARKKLQSFLTNQRK
;
A
#
# COMPACT_ATOMS: atom_id res chain seq x y z
N MET A 1 -23.07 19.08 -10.98
CA MET A 1 -21.61 19.21 -10.77
C MET A 1 -21.13 18.27 -9.69
N LYS A 2 -20.08 17.54 -9.98
CA LYS A 2 -19.45 16.70 -8.95
C LYS A 2 -18.65 17.56 -7.99
N THR A 3 -18.78 17.28 -6.70
CA THR A 3 -17.97 17.95 -5.68
C THR A 3 -16.51 17.51 -5.81
N PHE A 4 -15.60 18.24 -5.17
CA PHE A 4 -14.19 17.85 -5.11
C PHE A 4 -14.06 16.43 -4.56
N PHE A 5 -14.81 16.11 -3.52
CA PHE A 5 -14.78 14.77 -2.93
C PHE A 5 -15.17 13.70 -3.96
N GLU A 6 -16.28 13.87 -4.65
CA GLU A 6 -16.74 12.90 -5.65
C GLU A 6 -15.80 12.78 -6.84
N ALA A 7 -15.31 13.91 -7.33
CA ALA A 7 -14.47 13.94 -8.54
C ALA A 7 -13.05 13.44 -8.27
N TYR A 8 -12.51 13.71 -7.11
CA TYR A 8 -11.10 13.45 -6.80
C TYR A 8 -10.92 12.33 -5.78
N ILE A 9 -11.48 12.51 -4.58
CA ILE A 9 -11.23 11.58 -3.48
C ILE A 9 -11.88 10.21 -3.75
N TRP A 10 -13.15 10.23 -4.16
CA TRP A 10 -13.87 8.99 -4.45
C TRP A 10 -13.22 8.20 -5.59
N SER A 11 -12.62 8.89 -6.57
CA SER A 11 -11.93 8.25 -7.68
C SER A 11 -10.68 7.49 -7.24
N LEU A 12 -10.13 7.80 -6.07
CA LEU A 12 -8.96 7.13 -5.53
C LEU A 12 -9.27 5.80 -4.83
N ARG A 13 -10.54 5.48 -4.62
CA ARG A 13 -10.90 4.32 -3.82
C ARG A 13 -10.29 2.99 -4.26
N SER A 14 -10.20 2.73 -5.56
CA SER A 14 -9.60 1.50 -6.07
C SER A 14 -8.12 1.43 -5.77
N LYS A 15 -7.43 2.54 -5.93
CA LYS A 15 -6.01 2.66 -5.62
C LYS A 15 -5.75 2.45 -4.13
N LEU A 16 -6.56 3.08 -3.29
CA LEU A 16 -6.46 2.96 -1.84
C LEU A 16 -6.76 1.53 -1.39
N TYR A 17 -7.74 0.89 -2.03
CA TYR A 17 -8.08 -0.50 -1.74
C TYR A 17 -6.89 -1.43 -2.03
N ARG A 18 -6.25 -1.26 -3.19
CA ARG A 18 -5.08 -2.08 -3.54
C ARG A 18 -3.96 -1.91 -2.53
N MET A 19 -3.73 -0.68 -2.07
CA MET A 19 -2.71 -0.41 -1.04
C MET A 19 -3.05 -1.10 0.28
N ALA A 20 -4.29 -0.95 0.73
CA ALA A 20 -4.74 -1.61 1.96
C ALA A 20 -4.64 -3.12 1.85
N TYR A 21 -5.02 -3.67 0.71
CA TYR A 21 -4.96 -5.11 0.47
C TYR A 21 -3.53 -5.64 0.53
N LEU A 22 -2.57 -4.88 0.01
CA LEU A 22 -1.16 -5.28 0.08
C LEU A 22 -0.67 -5.41 1.51
N TRP A 23 -1.15 -4.54 2.41
CA TRP A 23 -0.80 -4.63 3.83
C TRP A 23 -1.56 -5.75 4.54
N LEU A 24 -2.86 -5.82 4.31
CA LEU A 24 -3.78 -6.64 5.11
C LEU A 24 -3.99 -8.04 4.55
N LYS A 25 -3.91 -8.19 3.22
CA LYS A 25 -4.16 -9.45 2.51
C LYS A 25 -5.52 -10.05 2.84
N SER A 26 -6.47 -9.21 3.22
CA SER A 26 -7.85 -9.56 3.51
C SER A 26 -8.75 -8.55 2.81
N ARG A 27 -9.69 -9.05 2.02
CA ARG A 27 -10.63 -8.21 1.28
C ARG A 27 -11.49 -7.39 2.23
N ASP A 28 -12.05 -8.04 3.26
CA ASP A 28 -12.94 -7.37 4.21
C ASP A 28 -12.22 -6.28 5.01
N GLU A 29 -11.02 -6.59 5.49
CA GLU A 29 -10.24 -5.61 6.25
C GLU A 29 -9.75 -4.46 5.36
N ALA A 30 -9.41 -4.77 4.11
CA ALA A 30 -9.00 -3.74 3.16
C ALA A 30 -10.16 -2.79 2.85
N GLU A 31 -11.35 -3.33 2.63
CA GLU A 31 -12.54 -2.52 2.41
C GLU A 31 -12.85 -1.64 3.62
N ASP A 32 -12.75 -2.19 4.83
CA ASP A 32 -12.95 -1.42 6.05
C ASP A 32 -11.95 -0.28 6.19
N ALA A 33 -10.67 -0.56 5.91
CA ALA A 33 -9.63 0.45 6.00
C ALA A 33 -9.87 1.60 5.01
N VAL A 34 -10.27 1.27 3.79
CA VAL A 34 -10.58 2.27 2.77
C VAL A 34 -11.82 3.07 3.17
N GLN A 35 -12.85 2.40 3.65
CA GLN A 35 -14.07 3.07 4.08
C GLN A 35 -13.79 4.05 5.21
N GLU A 36 -13.02 3.63 6.21
CA GLU A 36 -12.61 4.50 7.32
C GLU A 36 -11.81 5.70 6.82
N ALA A 37 -10.91 5.48 5.86
CA ALA A 37 -10.14 6.56 5.26
C ALA A 37 -11.02 7.53 4.50
N LEU A 38 -11.98 7.03 3.74
CA LEU A 38 -12.92 7.86 3.01
C LEU A 38 -13.82 8.67 3.94
N GLU A 39 -14.24 8.09 5.06
CA GLU A 39 -15.01 8.80 6.09
C GLU A 39 -14.21 9.95 6.69
N LYS A 40 -12.94 9.70 7.01
CA LYS A 40 -12.05 10.76 7.50
C LYS A 40 -11.87 11.86 6.46
N ALA A 41 -11.72 11.48 5.20
CA ALA A 41 -11.61 12.43 4.11
C ALA A 41 -12.87 13.29 3.98
N TRP A 42 -14.02 12.67 4.13
CA TRP A 42 -15.29 13.40 4.08
C TRP A 42 -15.37 14.45 5.19
N HIS A 43 -14.98 14.07 6.42
CA HIS A 43 -14.97 15.03 7.54
C HIS A 43 -13.93 16.12 7.34
N GLN A 44 -12.86 15.86 6.62
CA GLN A 44 -11.78 16.81 6.36
C GLN A 44 -11.84 17.38 4.93
N ARG A 45 -12.95 17.25 4.25
CA ARG A 45 -13.04 17.59 2.82
C ARG A 45 -12.65 19.02 2.49
N GLU A 46 -12.97 19.96 3.36
CA GLU A 46 -12.62 21.35 3.14
C GLU A 46 -11.12 21.60 3.23
N VAL A 47 -10.47 20.95 4.21
CA VAL A 47 -9.03 21.04 4.36
C VAL A 47 -8.32 20.36 3.19
N LEU A 48 -8.81 19.18 2.78
CA LEU A 48 -8.24 18.44 1.67
C LEU A 48 -8.31 19.22 0.36
N GLN A 49 -9.39 19.92 0.14
CA GLN A 49 -9.57 20.71 -1.08
C GLN A 49 -8.51 21.79 -1.22
N LYS A 50 -8.00 22.28 -0.09
CA LYS A 50 -6.98 23.33 -0.05
C LYS A 50 -5.55 22.79 0.00
N MET A 51 -5.38 21.47 0.17
CA MET A 51 -4.06 20.85 0.23
C MET A 51 -3.40 20.78 -1.13
N GLU A 52 -2.08 20.93 -1.16
CA GLU A 52 -1.30 20.75 -2.39
C GLU A 52 -1.30 19.28 -2.83
N ASN A 53 -1.29 18.36 -1.86
CA ASN A 53 -1.20 16.93 -2.17
C ASN A 53 -2.22 16.12 -1.35
N PRO A 54 -3.51 16.19 -1.71
CA PRO A 54 -4.52 15.41 -1.01
C PRO A 54 -4.36 13.90 -1.21
N THR A 55 -3.81 13.45 -2.34
CA THR A 55 -3.54 12.03 -2.57
C THR A 55 -2.56 11.50 -1.54
N GLY A 56 -1.48 12.24 -1.25
CA GLY A 56 -0.50 11.85 -0.23
C GLY A 56 -1.13 11.70 1.15
N TRP A 57 -2.03 12.61 1.50
CA TRP A 57 -2.77 12.52 2.75
C TRP A 57 -3.64 11.27 2.82
N MET A 58 -4.37 10.96 1.74
CA MET A 58 -5.21 9.77 1.66
C MET A 58 -4.38 8.49 1.79
N VAL A 59 -3.26 8.43 1.09
CA VAL A 59 -2.36 7.28 1.15
C VAL A 59 -1.86 7.06 2.57
N LYS A 60 -1.48 8.14 3.25
CA LYS A 60 -1.01 8.08 4.63
C LYS A 60 -2.09 7.58 5.58
N VAL A 61 -3.32 8.05 5.41
CA VAL A 61 -4.44 7.61 6.24
C VAL A 61 -4.72 6.13 6.05
N VAL A 62 -4.78 5.66 4.79
CA VAL A 62 -5.01 4.25 4.50
C VAL A 62 -3.90 3.38 5.09
N LYS A 63 -2.65 3.82 4.97
CA LYS A 63 -1.53 3.10 5.57
C LYS A 63 -1.69 3.00 7.09
N ASN A 64 -2.01 4.11 7.74
CA ASN A 64 -2.18 4.13 9.19
C ASN A 64 -3.32 3.23 9.64
N GLN A 65 -4.44 3.24 8.92
CA GLN A 65 -5.57 2.36 9.20
C GLN A 65 -5.20 0.89 9.02
N SER A 66 -4.45 0.60 7.95
CA SER A 66 -4.01 -0.77 7.67
C SER A 66 -3.05 -1.27 8.75
N LEU A 67 -2.09 -0.45 9.16
CA LEU A 67 -1.14 -0.80 10.21
C LEU A 67 -1.84 -1.01 11.54
N GLN A 68 -2.85 -0.19 11.85
CA GLN A 68 -3.63 -0.34 13.06
C GLN A 68 -4.36 -1.69 13.08
N LYS A 69 -4.97 -2.07 11.97
CA LYS A 69 -5.65 -3.35 11.85
C LYS A 69 -4.68 -4.53 11.99
N LEU A 70 -3.47 -4.40 11.45
CA LEU A 70 -2.43 -5.41 11.62
C LEU A 70 -2.02 -5.55 13.08
N ARG A 71 -1.89 -4.44 13.80
CA ARG A 71 -1.55 -4.47 15.23
C ARG A 71 -2.66 -5.16 16.04
N GLU A 72 -3.90 -4.86 15.75
CA GLU A 72 -5.04 -5.51 16.40
C GLU A 72 -5.05 -7.01 16.13
N ARG A 73 -4.78 -7.40 14.88
CA ARG A 73 -4.68 -8.81 14.49
C ARG A 73 -3.57 -9.52 15.26
N GLN A 74 -2.42 -8.88 15.43
CA GLN A 74 -1.29 -9.45 16.16
C GLN A 74 -1.62 -9.68 17.63
N LYS A 75 -2.40 -8.80 18.25
CA LYS A 75 -2.85 -8.99 19.63
C LYS A 75 -3.70 -10.25 19.77
N TRP A 76 -4.55 -10.52 18.79
CA TRP A 76 -5.38 -11.73 18.79
C TRP A 76 -4.55 -12.98 18.51
N VAL A 77 -3.57 -12.88 17.62
CA VAL A 77 -2.67 -14.00 17.25
C VAL A 77 -1.81 -14.43 18.44
N VAL A 78 -1.41 -13.51 19.31
CA VAL A 78 -0.65 -13.86 20.52
C VAL A 78 -1.49 -14.72 21.47
N ILE A 79 -2.81 -14.62 21.41
CA ILE A 79 -3.72 -15.41 22.21
C ILE A 79 -3.96 -16.80 21.57
N GLU A 80 -3.82 -16.89 20.25
CA GLU A 80 -4.00 -18.14 19.48
C GLU A 80 -2.68 -18.62 18.87
N ALA A 81 -1.58 -18.41 19.56
CA ALA A 81 -0.22 -18.42 19.01
C ALA A 81 0.30 -19.77 18.48
N GLU A 82 -0.55 -20.73 18.25
CA GLU A 82 -0.11 -22.01 17.70
C GLU A 82 -0.66 -22.29 16.31
N ASP A 83 -1.49 -21.41 15.78
CA ASP A 83 -2.02 -21.63 14.46
C ASP A 83 -1.14 -20.95 13.43
N GLU A 84 -0.72 -21.75 12.46
CA GLU A 84 -0.01 -21.29 11.29
C GLU A 84 -0.70 -20.06 10.72
N ILE A 85 0.10 -19.04 10.42
CA ILE A 85 -0.39 -17.91 9.65
C ILE A 85 -1.01 -18.52 8.39
N PRO A 86 -2.32 -18.47 8.23
CA PRO A 86 -2.88 -19.02 7.00
C PRO A 86 -2.26 -18.24 5.84
N GLU A 87 -1.62 -18.97 4.95
CA GLU A 87 -1.31 -18.38 3.67
C GLU A 87 -2.64 -17.93 3.10
N VAL A 88 -2.92 -16.64 3.24
CA VAL A 88 -4.09 -16.09 2.61
C VAL A 88 -3.88 -16.32 1.12
N PRO A 89 -4.69 -17.20 0.51
CA PRO A 89 -4.56 -17.37 -0.93
C PRO A 89 -4.73 -16.00 -1.56
N VAL A 90 -3.69 -15.56 -2.24
CA VAL A 90 -3.73 -14.32 -2.98
C VAL A 90 -4.91 -14.45 -3.95
N ALA A 91 -6.01 -13.89 -3.51
CA ALA A 91 -7.24 -13.74 -4.27
C ALA A 91 -7.48 -14.81 -5.35
N GLU A 92 -8.03 -15.91 -4.94
CA GLU A 92 -8.56 -16.89 -5.89
C GLU A 92 -9.65 -16.32 -6.79
N THR A 93 -10.05 -15.06 -6.55
CA THR A 93 -11.21 -14.47 -7.21
C THR A 93 -10.87 -13.50 -8.33
N GLU A 94 -9.63 -13.11 -8.47
CA GLU A 94 -9.21 -12.31 -9.62
C GLU A 94 -8.08 -13.03 -10.32
N GLU A 95 -8.18 -13.09 -11.65
CA GLU A 95 -7.13 -13.65 -12.48
C GLU A 95 -5.89 -12.78 -12.37
N VAL A 96 -5.15 -12.98 -11.28
CA VAL A 96 -3.87 -12.32 -11.12
C VAL A 96 -2.87 -13.07 -11.98
N SER A 97 -2.27 -12.38 -12.94
CA SER A 97 -1.31 -12.99 -13.83
C SER A 97 -0.12 -13.57 -13.04
N PRO A 98 0.52 -14.63 -13.54
CA PRO A 98 1.72 -15.15 -12.88
C PRO A 98 2.81 -14.12 -12.67
N ALA A 99 2.92 -13.15 -13.59
CA ALA A 99 3.88 -12.06 -13.47
C ALA A 99 3.63 -11.19 -12.23
N VAL A 100 2.36 -10.89 -11.96
CA VAL A 100 1.98 -10.09 -10.78
C VAL A 100 2.26 -10.87 -9.49
N LYS A 101 1.94 -12.17 -9.47
CA LYS A 101 2.26 -13.03 -8.32
C LYS A 101 3.75 -13.04 -8.03
N LEU A 102 4.56 -13.08 -9.08
CA LEU A 102 6.02 -13.08 -8.97
C LEU A 102 6.52 -11.78 -8.35
N VAL A 103 5.95 -10.65 -8.76
CA VAL A 103 6.30 -9.34 -8.21
C VAL A 103 5.96 -9.27 -6.72
N PHE A 104 4.79 -9.77 -6.31
CA PHE A 104 4.43 -9.80 -4.90
C PHE A 104 5.36 -10.68 -4.08
N ARG A 105 5.75 -11.83 -4.61
CA ARG A 105 6.73 -12.70 -3.95
C ARG A 105 8.06 -11.97 -3.75
N PHE A 106 8.50 -11.27 -4.79
CA PHE A 106 9.71 -10.48 -4.73
C PHE A 106 9.62 -9.38 -3.66
N LEU A 107 8.50 -8.67 -3.60
CA LEU A 107 8.30 -7.59 -2.64
C LEU A 107 8.46 -8.07 -1.20
N ARG A 108 8.00 -9.28 -0.91
CA ARG A 108 8.12 -9.85 0.45
C ARG A 108 9.56 -10.07 0.88
N GLU A 109 10.47 -10.25 -0.08
CA GLU A 109 11.89 -10.49 0.21
C GLU A 109 12.69 -9.21 0.43
N LEU A 110 12.11 -8.06 0.10
CA LEU A 110 12.79 -6.78 0.25
C LEU A 110 12.75 -6.27 1.70
N PRO A 111 13.81 -5.58 2.14
CA PRO A 111 13.73 -4.82 3.38
C PRO A 111 12.54 -3.87 3.35
N GLU A 112 11.95 -3.62 4.50
CA GLU A 112 10.68 -2.88 4.63
C GLU A 112 10.68 -1.54 3.89
N LYS A 113 11.73 -0.74 4.06
CA LYS A 113 11.79 0.57 3.39
C LYS A 113 11.88 0.45 1.87
N GLN A 114 12.64 -0.52 1.38
CA GLN A 114 12.75 -0.75 -0.06
C GLN A 114 11.43 -1.25 -0.63
N GLN A 115 10.77 -2.14 0.08
CA GLN A 115 9.45 -2.64 -0.29
C GLN A 115 8.44 -1.51 -0.39
N GLU A 116 8.40 -0.65 0.61
CA GLU A 116 7.46 0.47 0.69
C GLU A 116 7.69 1.47 -0.45
N VAL A 117 8.94 1.86 -0.68
CA VAL A 117 9.28 2.79 -1.76
C VAL A 117 8.92 2.20 -3.11
N PHE A 118 9.29 0.95 -3.36
CA PHE A 118 9.00 0.28 -4.62
C PHE A 118 7.49 0.21 -4.87
N GLN A 119 6.74 -0.20 -3.86
CA GLN A 119 5.29 -0.33 -3.97
C GLN A 119 4.63 1.02 -4.26
N LEU A 120 5.02 2.06 -3.53
CA LEU A 120 4.45 3.39 -3.73
C LEU A 120 4.77 3.94 -5.12
N ARG A 121 5.94 3.66 -5.65
CA ARG A 121 6.34 4.15 -6.96
C ARG A 121 5.77 3.32 -8.10
N GLU A 122 5.99 2.00 -8.07
CA GLU A 122 5.69 1.15 -9.23
C GLU A 122 4.24 0.67 -9.24
N VAL A 123 3.64 0.47 -8.08
CA VAL A 123 2.25 0.01 -8.02
C VAL A 123 1.29 1.20 -7.96
N GLU A 124 1.59 2.18 -7.13
CA GLU A 124 0.67 3.30 -6.88
C GLU A 124 0.99 4.56 -7.68
N GLY A 125 2.15 4.60 -8.34
CA GLY A 125 2.48 5.69 -9.25
C GLY A 125 2.76 7.03 -8.58
N LEU A 126 3.16 7.03 -7.31
CA LEU A 126 3.52 8.25 -6.61
C LEU A 126 4.84 8.82 -7.14
N THR A 127 4.96 10.14 -7.12
CA THR A 127 6.23 10.78 -7.45
C THR A 127 7.22 10.58 -6.30
N TYR A 128 8.50 10.75 -6.59
CA TYR A 128 9.52 10.65 -5.53
C TYR A 128 9.31 11.69 -4.44
N GLU A 129 8.85 12.88 -4.80
CA GLU A 129 8.54 13.93 -3.83
C GLU A 129 7.41 13.51 -2.91
N GLU A 130 6.35 12.93 -3.48
CA GLU A 130 5.23 12.42 -2.71
C GLU A 130 5.65 11.30 -1.77
N ILE A 131 6.51 10.39 -2.24
CA ILE A 131 7.02 9.28 -1.43
C ILE A 131 7.86 9.82 -0.28
N ALA A 132 8.73 10.79 -0.55
CA ALA A 132 9.58 11.40 0.47
C ALA A 132 8.74 12.04 1.58
N GLU A 133 7.72 12.78 1.19
CA GLU A 133 6.80 13.40 2.14
C GLU A 133 6.01 12.36 2.94
N TYR A 134 5.49 11.36 2.24
CA TYR A 134 4.69 10.30 2.85
C TYR A 134 5.48 9.47 3.86
N MET A 135 6.71 9.12 3.53
CA MET A 135 7.56 8.30 4.38
C MET A 135 8.39 9.11 5.39
N ASP A 136 8.35 10.43 5.26
CA ASP A 136 9.15 11.36 6.08
C ASP A 136 10.65 11.04 5.98
N ILE A 137 11.12 10.88 4.75
CA ILE A 137 12.54 10.66 4.43
C ILE A 137 12.97 11.63 3.34
N SER A 138 14.27 11.75 3.12
CA SER A 138 14.79 12.63 2.09
C SER A 138 14.56 12.07 0.69
N MET A 139 14.60 12.95 -0.31
CA MET A 139 14.56 12.54 -1.72
C MET A 139 15.70 11.57 -2.06
N ASP A 140 16.88 11.84 -1.50
CA ASP A 140 18.04 10.97 -1.72
C ASP A 140 17.79 9.57 -1.18
N GLN A 141 17.18 9.45 -0.02
CA GLN A 141 16.81 8.16 0.55
C GLN A 141 15.79 7.43 -0.30
N VAL A 142 14.81 8.15 -0.86
CA VAL A 142 13.84 7.54 -1.78
C VAL A 142 14.57 6.96 -2.99
N LYS A 143 15.45 7.75 -3.60
CA LYS A 143 16.19 7.34 -4.80
C LYS A 143 17.11 6.14 -4.52
N VAL A 144 17.81 6.17 -3.39
CA VAL A 144 18.71 5.06 -3.00
C VAL A 144 17.92 3.78 -2.78
N ASN A 145 16.82 3.85 -2.03
CA ASN A 145 16.00 2.67 -1.77
C ASN A 145 15.37 2.14 -3.05
N MET A 146 14.93 3.03 -3.94
CA MET A 146 14.39 2.61 -5.23
C MET A 146 15.44 1.94 -6.10
N PHE A 147 16.65 2.49 -6.15
CA PHE A 147 17.75 1.90 -6.89
C PHE A 147 18.07 0.50 -6.38
N ARG A 148 18.16 0.34 -5.06
CA ARG A 148 18.44 -0.96 -4.43
C ARG A 148 17.33 -1.96 -4.72
N ALA A 149 16.08 -1.52 -4.64
CA ALA A 149 14.94 -2.38 -4.93
C ALA A 149 14.95 -2.86 -6.38
N ARG A 150 15.19 -1.96 -7.33
CA ARG A 150 15.25 -2.30 -8.76
C ARG A 150 16.39 -3.25 -9.07
N LYS A 151 17.53 -3.04 -8.42
CA LYS A 151 18.69 -3.91 -8.62
C LYS A 151 18.40 -5.33 -8.13
N LYS A 152 17.74 -5.45 -6.98
CA LYS A 152 17.32 -6.75 -6.46
C LYS A 152 16.26 -7.40 -7.34
N LEU A 153 15.35 -6.61 -7.89
CA LEU A 153 14.35 -7.14 -8.83
C LEU A 153 15.03 -7.72 -10.07
N GLN A 154 16.00 -7.00 -10.60
CA GLN A 154 16.75 -7.46 -11.76
C GLN A 154 17.43 -8.80 -11.49
N SER A 155 18.08 -8.93 -10.33
CA SER A 155 18.72 -10.17 -9.90
C SER A 155 17.69 -11.29 -9.71
N PHE A 156 16.55 -10.97 -9.10
CA PHE A 156 15.47 -11.92 -8.86
C PHE A 156 14.93 -12.48 -10.18
N LEU A 157 14.67 -11.62 -11.15
CA LEU A 157 14.17 -12.04 -12.45
C LEU A 157 15.19 -12.85 -13.23
N THR A 158 16.46 -12.51 -13.12
CA THR A 158 17.54 -13.27 -13.75
C THR A 158 17.61 -14.69 -13.16
N ASN A 159 17.48 -14.83 -11.85
CA ASN A 159 17.50 -16.13 -11.19
C ASN A 159 16.30 -17.00 -11.57
N GLN A 160 15.15 -16.38 -11.83
CA GLN A 160 13.96 -17.13 -12.24
C GLN A 160 14.04 -17.68 -13.66
N ARG A 161 14.94 -17.13 -14.47
CA ARG A 161 15.17 -17.61 -15.85
C ARG A 161 16.11 -18.81 -15.95
N LYS A 162 16.76 -19.16 -14.87
CA LYS A 162 17.64 -20.33 -14.85
C LYS A 162 16.85 -21.62 -14.55
#